data_9067548f73a1cb65d4ac54e2966a5cbe
#
_entry.id   9067548f73a1cb65d4ac54e2966a5cbe
#
_cell.length_a   1.000
_cell.length_b   1.000
_cell.length_c   1.000
_cell.angle_alpha   90.00
_cell.angle_beta   90.00
_cell.angle_gamma   90.00
#
_symmetry.space_group_name_H-M   'P 1'
#
loop_
_entity.id
_entity.type
_entity.pdbx_description
1 polymer ?
#
loop_
_entity_poly.entity_id
_entity_poly.type
_entity_poly.pdbx_seq_one_letter_code
_entity_poly.pdbx_strand_id
1 'polypeptide(L)'
;VNSLVKEASRAGESVGLTVDRLAIDGGIPLKGRIEVRGAKNLVTKAMVASLLGETPSLLRSVPDISDVRVVRGLLEVHGVTVTEGAEPGDLILDPTNVRSAHMADIDAHAGSSRIPILFCGPLLHQLGEAFIPDLGGCRIGDRPIDFHLDALRRFGAVVDKLPSGIRITAPHGLRGAHIELPYPSVGATEQVLLTATRAKGITELRNAAIEPEIMDLIAILQKMGAIISVEPNRVILIEGVDKLDGYT
;
A
#
# COMPACT_ATOMS: atom_id res chain seq x y z
N VAL A 1 1.28 -31.03 -25.18
CA VAL A 1 1.23 -30.05 -24.06
C VAL A 1 2.63 -29.48 -23.79
N ASN A 2 3.70 -30.29 -23.89
CA ASN A 2 5.09 -29.85 -23.67
C ASN A 2 5.70 -29.00 -24.80
N SER A 3 5.09 -28.86 -25.96
CA SER A 3 5.62 -28.09 -27.10
C SER A 3 5.25 -26.60 -27.00
N LEU A 4 4.07 -26.27 -26.53
CA LEU A 4 3.58 -24.87 -26.43
C LEU A 4 4.30 -24.06 -25.35
N VAL A 5 4.71 -24.70 -24.26
CA VAL A 5 5.47 -24.01 -23.17
C VAL A 5 6.93 -23.73 -23.58
N LYS A 6 7.51 -24.54 -24.52
CA LYS A 6 8.87 -24.33 -25.02
C LYS A 6 8.99 -23.24 -26.08
N GLU A 7 7.92 -22.92 -26.80
CA GLU A 7 7.93 -21.84 -27.80
C GLU A 7 7.79 -20.44 -27.15
N ALA A 8 7.03 -20.32 -26.07
CA ALA A 8 6.90 -19.05 -25.35
C ALA A 8 8.20 -18.59 -24.66
N SER A 9 9.15 -19.51 -24.43
CA SER A 9 10.43 -19.20 -23.76
C SER A 9 11.54 -18.70 -24.70
N ARG A 10 11.31 -18.65 -26.02
CA ARG A 10 12.34 -18.31 -27.03
C ARG A 10 12.12 -16.97 -27.74
N ALA A 11 10.98 -16.34 -27.58
CA ALA A 11 10.71 -15.04 -28.17
C ALA A 11 10.73 -13.97 -27.06
N GLY A 12 11.78 -13.17 -27.03
CA GLY A 12 11.93 -12.02 -26.14
C GLY A 12 11.03 -10.83 -26.51
N GLU A 13 9.80 -11.09 -26.94
CA GLU A 13 8.75 -10.10 -27.18
C GLU A 13 7.55 -10.45 -26.29
N SER A 14 7.20 -9.54 -25.38
CA SER A 14 5.99 -9.60 -24.59
C SER A 14 4.76 -9.35 -25.49
N VAL A 15 4.37 -10.37 -26.26
CA VAL A 15 3.03 -10.40 -26.84
C VAL A 15 2.08 -10.68 -25.66
N GLY A 16 1.26 -9.70 -25.32
CA GLY A 16 0.21 -9.83 -24.30
C GLY A 16 -0.80 -10.88 -24.72
N LEU A 17 -0.51 -12.13 -24.43
CA LEU A 17 -1.47 -13.22 -24.52
C LEU A 17 -2.46 -13.06 -23.36
N THR A 18 -3.64 -12.54 -23.64
CA THR A 18 -4.81 -12.70 -22.77
C THR A 18 -5.19 -14.17 -22.78
N VAL A 19 -4.73 -14.90 -21.77
CA VAL A 19 -5.15 -16.30 -21.57
C VAL A 19 -6.52 -16.27 -20.92
N ASP A 20 -7.59 -16.38 -21.70
CA ASP A 20 -8.97 -16.40 -21.21
C ASP A 20 -9.32 -17.64 -20.40
N ARG A 21 -8.56 -18.73 -20.57
CA ARG A 21 -8.77 -20.01 -19.89
C ARG A 21 -7.45 -20.74 -19.63
N LEU A 22 -7.35 -21.29 -18.42
CA LEU A 22 -6.29 -22.19 -18.01
C LEU A 22 -6.89 -23.59 -17.76
N ALA A 23 -6.43 -24.59 -18.52
CA ALA A 23 -6.78 -25.99 -18.28
C ALA A 23 -5.66 -26.65 -17.46
N ILE A 24 -6.04 -27.33 -16.39
CA ILE A 24 -5.10 -28.02 -15.51
C ILE A 24 -5.54 -29.47 -15.38
N ASP A 25 -4.70 -30.40 -15.83
CA ASP A 25 -4.85 -31.83 -15.61
C ASP A 25 -4.09 -32.23 -14.35
N GLY A 26 -4.83 -32.59 -13.31
CA GLY A 26 -4.30 -32.97 -12.00
C GLY A 26 -3.92 -34.46 -11.90
N GLY A 27 -3.60 -34.91 -10.67
CA GLY A 27 -3.35 -36.31 -10.35
C GLY A 27 -1.93 -36.82 -10.56
N ILE A 28 -1.01 -35.94 -11.01
CA ILE A 28 0.41 -36.27 -11.14
C ILE A 28 1.19 -35.65 -9.95
N PRO A 29 1.99 -36.45 -9.19
CA PRO A 29 2.83 -35.92 -8.14
C PRO A 29 3.83 -34.89 -8.66
N LEU A 30 3.80 -33.68 -8.11
CA LEU A 30 4.73 -32.63 -8.46
C LEU A 30 6.10 -32.89 -7.82
N LYS A 31 7.17 -32.71 -8.58
CA LYS A 31 8.56 -32.78 -8.11
C LYS A 31 9.34 -31.58 -8.66
N GLY A 32 10.10 -30.93 -7.81
CA GLY A 32 10.93 -29.79 -8.20
C GLY A 32 11.09 -28.77 -7.09
N ARG A 33 11.80 -27.70 -7.42
CA ARG A 33 12.02 -26.54 -6.55
C ARG A 33 11.42 -25.31 -7.21
N ILE A 34 10.68 -24.53 -6.42
CA ILE A 34 10.15 -23.22 -6.82
C ILE A 34 10.69 -22.19 -5.85
N GLU A 35 11.26 -21.10 -6.38
CA GLU A 35 11.64 -19.95 -5.59
C GLU A 35 10.44 -19.01 -5.46
N VAL A 36 10.05 -18.74 -4.21
CA VAL A 36 8.96 -17.82 -3.90
C VAL A 36 9.53 -16.39 -3.92
N ARG A 37 8.86 -15.52 -4.66
CA ARG A 37 9.19 -14.08 -4.69
C ARG A 37 8.56 -13.32 -3.53
N GLY A 38 8.85 -12.01 -3.43
CA GLY A 38 8.35 -11.14 -2.37
C GLY A 38 6.83 -11.18 -2.19
N ALA A 39 6.36 -10.89 -0.98
CA ALA A 39 4.96 -11.01 -0.57
C ALA A 39 4.07 -9.96 -1.24
N LYS A 40 3.05 -10.39 -1.98
CA LYS A 40 2.06 -9.52 -2.63
C LYS A 40 1.42 -8.55 -1.64
N ASN A 41 1.00 -9.05 -0.47
CA ASN A 41 0.26 -8.25 0.50
C ASN A 41 1.12 -7.19 1.19
N LEU A 42 2.42 -7.40 1.30
CA LEU A 42 3.33 -6.43 1.91
C LEU A 42 3.81 -5.37 0.91
N VAL A 43 4.26 -5.80 -0.28
CA VAL A 43 5.01 -4.93 -1.20
C VAL A 43 4.29 -3.62 -1.53
N THR A 44 2.99 -3.67 -1.76
CA THR A 44 2.21 -2.47 -2.09
C THR A 44 2.15 -1.48 -0.94
N LYS A 45 2.10 -1.95 0.32
CA LYS A 45 2.09 -1.11 1.51
C LYS A 45 3.46 -0.54 1.83
N ALA A 46 4.49 -1.36 1.62
CA ALA A 46 5.87 -0.90 1.67
C ALA A 46 6.10 0.25 0.68
N MET A 47 5.67 0.09 -0.57
CA MET A 47 5.74 1.16 -1.57
C MET A 47 5.00 2.42 -1.12
N VAL A 48 3.78 2.30 -0.57
CA VAL A 48 3.01 3.45 -0.06
C VAL A 48 3.70 4.09 1.15
N ALA A 49 4.34 3.31 2.02
CA ALA A 49 5.08 3.83 3.18
C ALA A 49 6.23 4.77 2.77
N SER A 50 6.82 4.60 1.58
CA SER A 50 7.87 5.51 1.09
C SER A 50 7.43 6.97 1.02
N LEU A 51 6.13 7.25 0.82
CA LEU A 51 5.57 8.61 0.86
C LEU A 51 5.74 9.32 2.21
N LEU A 52 5.97 8.58 3.30
CA LEU A 52 6.15 9.14 4.63
C LEU A 52 7.59 9.60 4.89
N GLY A 53 8.56 9.07 4.11
CA GLY A 53 9.97 9.36 4.28
C GLY A 53 10.40 10.71 3.68
N GLU A 54 11.53 11.24 4.15
CA GLU A 54 12.19 12.43 3.58
C GLU A 54 13.34 12.04 2.63
N THR A 55 13.77 10.78 2.64
CA THR A 55 14.87 10.25 1.83
C THR A 55 14.42 9.04 1.01
N PRO A 56 15.14 8.67 -0.06
CA PRO A 56 14.78 7.53 -0.88
C PRO A 56 14.76 6.20 -0.12
N SER A 57 13.82 5.32 -0.49
CA SER A 57 13.72 3.94 0.00
C SER A 57 14.14 2.96 -1.07
N LEU A 58 14.80 1.86 -0.67
CA LEU A 58 15.16 0.74 -1.54
C LEU A 58 14.35 -0.51 -1.18
N LEU A 59 13.48 -0.93 -2.07
CA LEU A 59 12.81 -2.24 -1.98
C LEU A 59 13.54 -3.26 -2.82
N ARG A 60 13.83 -4.43 -2.24
CA ARG A 60 14.51 -5.52 -2.92
C ARG A 60 13.54 -6.63 -3.33
N SER A 61 13.85 -7.30 -4.44
CA SER A 61 13.10 -8.46 -4.92
C SER A 61 11.60 -8.22 -5.06
N VAL A 62 11.21 -7.05 -5.54
CA VAL A 62 9.81 -6.67 -5.79
C VAL A 62 9.22 -7.62 -6.83
N PRO A 63 8.06 -8.26 -6.56
CA PRO A 63 7.45 -9.17 -7.52
C PRO A 63 6.84 -8.40 -8.70
N ASP A 64 6.98 -8.94 -9.92
CA ASP A 64 6.30 -8.39 -11.10
C ASP A 64 4.81 -8.82 -11.12
N ILE A 65 3.98 -8.01 -10.47
CA ILE A 65 2.54 -8.20 -10.39
C ILE A 65 1.79 -6.91 -10.73
N SER A 66 0.53 -7.04 -11.16
CA SER A 66 -0.30 -5.89 -11.56
C SER A 66 -0.46 -4.84 -10.46
N ASP A 67 -0.61 -5.27 -9.20
CA ASP A 67 -0.77 -4.35 -8.06
C ASP A 67 0.48 -3.45 -7.88
N VAL A 68 1.69 -3.96 -8.11
CA VAL A 68 2.94 -3.17 -8.06
C VAL A 68 2.94 -2.11 -9.16
N ARG A 69 2.50 -2.46 -10.37
CA ARG A 69 2.41 -1.50 -11.49
C ARG A 69 1.40 -0.40 -11.21
N VAL A 70 0.25 -0.73 -10.63
CA VAL A 70 -0.76 0.27 -10.22
C VAL A 70 -0.18 1.22 -9.17
N VAL A 71 0.45 0.68 -8.12
CA VAL A 71 1.03 1.51 -7.06
C VAL A 71 2.19 2.36 -7.58
N ARG A 72 3.05 1.82 -8.45
CA ARG A 72 4.11 2.59 -9.12
C ARG A 72 3.53 3.78 -9.88
N GLY A 73 2.52 3.56 -10.73
CA GLY A 73 1.87 4.63 -11.49
C GLY A 73 1.27 5.69 -10.56
N LEU A 74 0.60 5.30 -9.48
CA LEU A 74 0.05 6.24 -8.49
C LEU A 74 1.14 7.05 -7.76
N LEU A 75 2.26 6.42 -7.40
CA LEU A 75 3.40 7.11 -6.80
C LEU A 75 3.99 8.15 -7.78
N GLU A 76 4.20 7.76 -9.04
CA GLU A 76 4.74 8.64 -10.09
C GLU A 76 3.81 9.83 -10.37
N VAL A 77 2.50 9.62 -10.41
CA VAL A 77 1.49 10.69 -10.53
C VAL A 77 1.59 11.68 -9.38
N HIS A 78 1.84 11.19 -8.16
CA HIS A 78 2.07 12.02 -6.98
C HIS A 78 3.51 12.58 -6.87
N GLY A 79 4.34 12.40 -7.89
CA GLY A 79 5.67 13.01 -7.97
C GLY A 79 6.79 12.23 -7.30
N VAL A 80 6.54 10.99 -6.86
CA VAL A 80 7.61 10.09 -6.42
C VAL A 80 8.40 9.63 -7.65
N THR A 81 9.73 9.75 -7.59
CA THR A 81 10.58 9.17 -8.64
C THR A 81 10.80 7.69 -8.36
N VAL A 82 10.40 6.84 -9.29
CA VAL A 82 10.57 5.38 -9.17
C VAL A 82 11.57 4.90 -10.20
N THR A 83 12.71 4.36 -9.74
CA THR A 83 13.76 3.83 -10.60
C THR A 83 14.13 2.40 -10.23
N GLU A 84 14.69 1.67 -11.19
CA GLU A 84 15.22 0.33 -10.93
C GLU A 84 16.48 0.44 -10.06
N GLY A 85 16.65 -0.52 -9.13
CA GLY A 85 17.86 -0.64 -8.33
C GLY A 85 18.98 -1.41 -9.04
N ALA A 86 19.99 -1.81 -8.26
CA ALA A 86 21.17 -2.50 -8.81
C ALA A 86 20.88 -3.95 -9.22
N GLU A 87 19.98 -4.63 -8.51
CA GLU A 87 19.64 -6.02 -8.75
C GLU A 87 18.26 -6.14 -9.43
N PRO A 88 18.02 -7.21 -10.22
CA PRO A 88 16.72 -7.42 -10.86
C PRO A 88 15.58 -7.49 -9.83
N GLY A 89 14.59 -6.63 -10.02
CA GLY A 89 13.44 -6.52 -9.12
C GLY A 89 13.66 -5.57 -7.94
N ASP A 90 14.79 -4.88 -7.87
CA ASP A 90 14.98 -3.80 -6.90
C ASP A 90 14.34 -2.50 -7.42
N LEU A 91 13.65 -1.78 -6.54
CA LEU A 91 13.06 -0.47 -6.83
C LEU A 91 13.56 0.57 -5.83
N ILE A 92 13.96 1.73 -6.33
CA ILE A 92 14.26 2.92 -5.53
C ILE A 92 13.08 3.87 -5.65
N LEU A 93 12.54 4.29 -4.51
CA LEU A 93 11.40 5.18 -4.39
C LEU A 93 11.85 6.48 -3.72
N ASP A 94 11.90 7.58 -4.47
CA ASP A 94 12.33 8.89 -3.98
C ASP A 94 11.12 9.83 -3.84
N PRO A 95 10.67 10.13 -2.60
CA PRO A 95 9.51 10.96 -2.32
C PRO A 95 9.81 12.47 -2.24
N THR A 96 11.02 12.92 -2.54
CA THR A 96 11.45 14.32 -2.33
C THR A 96 10.62 15.36 -3.10
N ASN A 97 9.89 14.95 -4.14
CA ASN A 97 9.09 15.83 -5.00
C ASN A 97 7.59 15.52 -4.94
N VAL A 98 7.08 15.03 -3.81
CA VAL A 98 5.65 14.74 -3.65
C VAL A 98 4.81 15.98 -3.89
N ARG A 99 3.76 15.85 -4.71
CA ARG A 99 2.84 16.90 -5.11
C ARG A 99 1.42 16.39 -5.28
N SER A 100 0.44 17.30 -5.26
CA SER A 100 -0.94 16.99 -5.61
C SER A 100 -1.03 16.53 -7.07
N ALA A 101 -1.81 15.49 -7.30
CA ALA A 101 -2.09 14.95 -8.62
C ALA A 101 -3.48 15.39 -9.11
N HIS A 102 -3.68 15.45 -10.42
CA HIS A 102 -5.00 15.65 -10.99
C HIS A 102 -5.86 14.40 -10.82
N MET A 103 -7.14 14.59 -10.53
CA MET A 103 -8.09 13.49 -10.32
C MET A 103 -8.14 12.52 -11.52
N ALA A 104 -8.09 13.05 -12.74
CA ALA A 104 -8.08 12.22 -13.95
C ALA A 104 -6.85 11.30 -14.05
N ASP A 105 -5.68 11.76 -13.59
CA ASP A 105 -4.47 10.97 -13.60
C ASP A 105 -4.52 9.86 -12.53
N ILE A 106 -5.10 10.16 -11.36
CA ILE A 106 -5.34 9.16 -10.32
C ILE A 106 -6.32 8.09 -10.82
N ASP A 107 -7.44 8.49 -11.45
CA ASP A 107 -8.44 7.57 -12.01
C ASP A 107 -7.84 6.63 -13.06
N ALA A 108 -6.96 7.13 -13.91
CA ALA A 108 -6.32 6.34 -14.96
C ALA A 108 -5.50 5.17 -14.39
N HIS A 109 -4.96 5.29 -13.17
CA HIS A 109 -4.15 4.25 -12.51
C HIS A 109 -4.93 3.44 -11.46
N ALA A 110 -6.03 3.95 -10.93
CA ALA A 110 -6.67 3.40 -9.74
C ALA A 110 -7.84 2.44 -9.99
N GLY A 111 -8.45 2.47 -11.15
CA GLY A 111 -9.76 1.87 -11.46
C GLY A 111 -9.93 0.36 -11.24
N SER A 112 -8.85 -0.38 -10.92
CA SER A 112 -8.90 -1.82 -10.64
C SER A 112 -8.34 -2.22 -9.27
N SER A 113 -7.92 -1.28 -8.44
CA SER A 113 -7.24 -1.53 -7.17
C SER A 113 -7.97 -0.87 -6.00
N ARG A 114 -7.77 -1.45 -4.80
CA ARG A 114 -8.21 -0.85 -3.53
C ARG A 114 -7.08 -0.14 -2.79
N ILE A 115 -5.86 -0.25 -3.27
CA ILE A 115 -4.67 0.33 -2.64
C ILE A 115 -4.75 1.87 -2.54
N PRO A 116 -5.42 2.62 -3.46
CA PRO A 116 -5.48 4.08 -3.37
C PRO A 116 -5.95 4.63 -2.02
N ILE A 117 -6.80 3.90 -1.29
CA ILE A 117 -7.25 4.33 0.05
C ILE A 117 -6.08 4.48 1.03
N LEU A 118 -5.04 3.65 0.92
CA LEU A 118 -3.87 3.66 1.81
C LEU A 118 -2.95 4.87 1.58
N PHE A 119 -3.03 5.50 0.42
CA PHE A 119 -2.30 6.75 0.14
C PHE A 119 -2.78 7.92 0.99
N CYS A 120 -4.01 7.86 1.54
CA CYS A 120 -4.62 8.99 2.23
C CYS A 120 -3.80 9.46 3.42
N GLY A 121 -3.42 8.56 4.34
CA GLY A 121 -2.62 8.94 5.50
C GLY A 121 -1.31 9.65 5.12
N PRO A 122 -0.45 9.03 4.31
CA PRO A 122 0.77 9.66 3.81
C PRO A 122 0.56 10.99 3.09
N LEU A 123 -0.40 11.08 2.17
CA LEU A 123 -0.66 12.31 1.42
C LEU A 123 -1.23 13.44 2.32
N LEU A 124 -2.04 13.10 3.32
CA LEU A 124 -2.51 14.09 4.31
C LEU A 124 -1.37 14.69 5.12
N HIS A 125 -0.31 13.91 5.42
CA HIS A 125 0.89 14.44 6.06
C HIS A 125 1.74 15.29 5.12
N GLN A 126 1.86 14.92 3.85
CA GLN A 126 2.70 15.60 2.90
C GLN A 126 2.03 16.86 2.31
N LEU A 127 0.74 16.78 2.01
CA LEU A 127 0.02 17.78 1.20
C LEU A 127 -1.17 18.42 1.94
N GLY A 128 -1.60 17.85 3.06
CA GLY A 128 -2.82 18.27 3.76
C GLY A 128 -4.12 17.83 3.08
N GLU A 129 -4.04 17.19 1.90
CA GLU A 129 -5.18 16.68 1.16
C GLU A 129 -4.87 15.37 0.45
N ALA A 130 -5.91 14.56 0.20
CA ALA A 130 -5.86 13.37 -0.62
C ALA A 130 -7.17 13.20 -1.38
N PHE A 131 -7.11 12.54 -2.54
CA PHE A 131 -8.28 12.18 -3.33
C PHE A 131 -8.29 10.68 -3.57
N ILE A 132 -9.47 10.07 -3.41
CA ILE A 132 -9.69 8.65 -3.69
C ILE A 132 -10.75 8.58 -4.79
N PRO A 133 -10.40 8.03 -5.97
CA PRO A 133 -11.37 7.77 -7.02
C PRO A 133 -12.29 6.61 -6.62
N ASP A 134 -13.26 6.29 -7.46
CA ASP A 134 -14.04 5.09 -7.29
C ASP A 134 -13.14 3.85 -7.28
N LEU A 135 -13.17 3.11 -6.17
CA LEU A 135 -12.30 1.98 -5.96
C LEU A 135 -12.81 0.74 -6.68
N GLY A 136 -11.99 0.21 -7.55
CA GLY A 136 -12.17 -1.11 -8.13
C GLY A 136 -11.75 -2.24 -7.16
N GLY A 137 -11.46 -3.41 -7.70
CA GLY A 137 -10.87 -4.53 -6.97
C GLY A 137 -11.56 -5.86 -7.22
N CYS A 138 -11.11 -6.89 -6.52
CA CYS A 138 -11.59 -8.25 -6.66
C CYS A 138 -13.08 -8.36 -6.33
N ARG A 139 -13.89 -8.97 -7.24
CA ARG A 139 -15.34 -9.12 -7.12
C ARG A 139 -15.76 -10.23 -6.14
N ILE A 140 -15.12 -10.31 -4.98
CA ILE A 140 -15.40 -11.31 -3.94
C ILE A 140 -16.39 -10.74 -2.88
N GLY A 141 -17.36 -9.94 -3.28
CA GLY A 141 -18.35 -9.30 -2.41
C GLY A 141 -18.03 -7.85 -2.07
N ASP A 142 -18.94 -7.23 -1.32
CA ASP A 142 -18.80 -5.84 -0.88
C ASP A 142 -17.62 -5.71 0.09
N ARG A 143 -16.73 -4.78 -0.22
CA ARG A 143 -15.59 -4.42 0.64
C ARG A 143 -15.67 -2.93 0.94
N PRO A 144 -16.49 -2.53 1.89
CA PRO A 144 -16.63 -1.12 2.26
C PRO A 144 -15.29 -0.56 2.76
N ILE A 145 -15.10 0.74 2.62
CA ILE A 145 -13.93 1.48 3.11
C ILE A 145 -14.27 2.31 4.35
N ASP A 146 -15.41 2.05 4.96
CA ASP A 146 -15.93 2.75 6.12
C ASP A 146 -14.92 2.79 7.28
N PHE A 147 -14.28 1.65 7.60
CA PHE A 147 -13.28 1.60 8.67
C PHE A 147 -12.05 2.46 8.37
N HIS A 148 -11.64 2.55 7.09
CA HIS A 148 -10.54 3.45 6.70
C HIS A 148 -10.95 4.91 6.90
N LEU A 149 -12.15 5.29 6.43
CA LEU A 149 -12.64 6.65 6.55
C LEU A 149 -12.91 7.05 8.00
N ASP A 150 -13.42 6.12 8.81
CA ASP A 150 -13.66 6.36 10.23
C ASP A 150 -12.34 6.53 11.00
N ALA A 151 -11.32 5.74 10.70
CA ALA A 151 -9.98 5.92 11.24
C ALA A 151 -9.44 7.31 10.88
N LEU A 152 -9.50 7.73 9.62
CA LEU A 152 -9.04 9.04 9.17
C LEU A 152 -9.78 10.19 9.87
N ARG A 153 -11.11 10.07 10.05
CA ARG A 153 -11.89 11.07 10.82
C ARG A 153 -11.45 11.16 12.28
N ARG A 154 -11.11 10.04 12.92
CA ARG A 154 -10.60 10.03 14.29
C ARG A 154 -9.25 10.74 14.43
N PHE A 155 -8.42 10.70 13.40
CA PHE A 155 -7.21 11.50 13.32
C PHE A 155 -7.46 12.99 13.06
N GLY A 156 -8.71 13.40 12.81
CA GLY A 156 -9.11 14.79 12.56
C GLY A 156 -9.22 15.16 11.08
N ALA A 157 -9.19 14.20 10.18
CA ALA A 157 -9.45 14.45 8.76
C ALA A 157 -10.94 14.72 8.47
N VAL A 158 -11.19 15.60 7.52
CA VAL A 158 -12.51 15.90 6.96
C VAL A 158 -12.69 15.09 5.68
N VAL A 159 -13.83 14.41 5.55
CA VAL A 159 -14.12 13.50 4.44
C VAL A 159 -15.34 14.00 3.66
N ASP A 160 -15.13 14.43 2.45
CA ASP A 160 -16.15 14.96 1.54
C ASP A 160 -16.41 13.98 0.38
N LYS A 161 -17.66 13.54 0.23
CA LYS A 161 -18.07 12.74 -0.92
C LYS A 161 -18.33 13.64 -2.12
N LEU A 162 -17.71 13.32 -3.24
CA LEU A 162 -17.88 13.99 -4.53
C LEU A 162 -18.50 13.01 -5.54
N PRO A 163 -19.08 13.50 -6.64
CA PRO A 163 -19.58 12.63 -7.71
C PRO A 163 -18.50 11.71 -8.33
N SER A 164 -17.24 12.15 -8.30
CA SER A 164 -16.08 11.45 -8.89
C SER A 164 -15.22 10.70 -7.87
N GLY A 165 -15.66 10.58 -6.60
CA GLY A 165 -14.88 9.92 -5.56
C GLY A 165 -14.96 10.61 -4.21
N ILE A 166 -13.90 10.53 -3.42
CA ILE A 166 -13.84 11.06 -2.06
C ILE A 166 -12.64 11.98 -1.92
N ARG A 167 -12.88 13.22 -1.49
CA ARG A 167 -11.83 14.15 -1.09
C ARG A 167 -11.65 14.08 0.42
N ILE A 168 -10.39 14.06 0.87
CA ILE A 168 -10.05 14.04 2.29
C ILE A 168 -9.06 15.17 2.53
N THR A 169 -9.29 15.94 3.60
CA THR A 169 -8.41 17.07 3.97
C THR A 169 -8.06 17.03 5.45
N ALA A 170 -6.92 17.58 5.80
CA ALA A 170 -6.47 17.72 7.19
C ALA A 170 -6.12 19.18 7.51
N PRO A 171 -7.11 20.08 7.61
CA PRO A 171 -6.88 21.53 7.73
C PRO A 171 -6.13 21.94 9.00
N HIS A 172 -6.13 21.09 10.03
CA HIS A 172 -5.43 21.34 11.30
C HIS A 172 -4.32 20.32 11.57
N GLY A 173 -3.87 19.59 10.52
CA GLY A 173 -2.99 18.44 10.63
C GLY A 173 -3.68 17.24 11.29
N LEU A 174 -2.96 16.12 11.36
CA LEU A 174 -3.47 14.89 11.97
C LEU A 174 -2.96 14.74 13.40
N ARG A 175 -3.81 14.20 14.28
CA ARG A 175 -3.51 13.99 15.69
C ARG A 175 -3.72 12.53 16.07
N GLY A 176 -2.92 12.06 17.02
CA GLY A 176 -3.08 10.74 17.62
C GLY A 176 -4.49 10.53 18.17
N ALA A 177 -4.99 9.32 18.10
CA ALA A 177 -6.36 8.98 18.41
C ALA A 177 -6.48 7.63 19.11
N HIS A 178 -7.57 7.43 19.86
CA HIS A 178 -7.97 6.13 20.34
C HIS A 178 -8.93 5.51 19.32
N ILE A 179 -8.51 4.38 18.73
CA ILE A 179 -9.23 3.69 17.66
C ILE A 179 -9.45 2.24 18.06
N GLU A 180 -10.70 1.80 18.06
CA GLU A 180 -11.06 0.39 18.25
C GLU A 180 -11.76 -0.09 16.98
N LEU A 181 -11.20 -1.14 16.34
CA LEU A 181 -11.79 -1.71 15.14
C LEU A 181 -12.91 -2.70 15.53
N PRO A 182 -14.06 -2.66 14.83
CA PRO A 182 -15.16 -3.61 15.09
C PRO A 182 -14.75 -5.07 14.89
N TYR A 183 -13.82 -5.32 13.96
CA TYR A 183 -13.13 -6.60 13.80
C TYR A 183 -11.69 -6.34 13.33
N PRO A 184 -10.75 -7.31 13.46
CA PRO A 184 -9.35 -7.11 13.12
C PRO A 184 -9.13 -7.05 11.58
N SER A 185 -9.51 -5.92 10.99
CA SER A 185 -9.34 -5.65 9.57
C SER A 185 -7.88 -5.33 9.24
N VAL A 186 -7.27 -6.11 8.35
CA VAL A 186 -5.90 -5.87 7.86
C VAL A 186 -5.78 -4.48 7.23
N GLY A 187 -6.65 -4.17 6.25
CA GLY A 187 -6.58 -2.88 5.55
C GLY A 187 -6.79 -1.67 6.47
N ALA A 188 -7.73 -1.75 7.43
CA ALA A 188 -7.92 -0.67 8.39
C ALA A 188 -6.72 -0.51 9.35
N THR A 189 -6.11 -1.63 9.77
CA THR A 189 -4.87 -1.62 10.57
C THR A 189 -3.73 -0.97 9.79
N GLU A 190 -3.55 -1.32 8.51
CA GLU A 190 -2.56 -0.69 7.62
C GLU A 190 -2.80 0.82 7.48
N GLN A 191 -4.07 1.23 7.32
CA GLN A 191 -4.44 2.65 7.25
C GLN A 191 -4.04 3.39 8.53
N VAL A 192 -4.34 2.82 9.70
CA VAL A 192 -4.00 3.43 10.99
C VAL A 192 -2.47 3.53 11.14
N LEU A 193 -1.73 2.46 10.85
CA LEU A 193 -0.26 2.46 10.93
C LEU A 193 0.35 3.55 10.07
N LEU A 194 -0.02 3.61 8.76
CA LEU A 194 0.51 4.60 7.82
C LEU A 194 0.12 6.04 8.18
N THR A 195 -0.97 6.23 8.91
CA THR A 195 -1.44 7.57 9.32
C THR A 195 -0.84 7.99 10.67
N ALA A 196 -0.81 7.08 11.65
CA ALA A 196 -0.42 7.39 13.02
C ALA A 196 1.06 7.76 13.18
N THR A 197 1.93 7.19 12.34
CA THR A 197 3.40 7.36 12.47
C THR A 197 3.87 8.81 12.42
N ARG A 198 3.13 9.71 11.81
CA ARG A 198 3.40 11.15 11.78
C ARG A 198 2.26 11.99 12.37
N ALA A 199 1.22 11.40 12.94
CA ALA A 199 0.13 12.12 13.61
C ALA A 199 0.61 12.61 14.97
N LYS A 200 0.37 13.90 15.29
CA LYS A 200 0.87 14.51 16.53
C LYS A 200 0.28 13.87 17.77
N GLY A 201 1.10 13.26 18.61
CA GLY A 201 0.72 12.59 19.85
C GLY A 201 0.69 11.06 19.71
N ILE A 202 -0.01 10.39 20.60
CA ILE A 202 -0.05 8.92 20.68
C ILE A 202 -1.36 8.41 20.09
N THR A 203 -1.26 7.37 19.28
CA THR A 203 -2.40 6.59 18.80
C THR A 203 -2.43 5.23 19.50
N GLU A 204 -3.57 4.87 20.05
CA GLU A 204 -3.86 3.54 20.55
C GLU A 204 -4.84 2.86 19.59
N LEU A 205 -4.39 1.80 18.92
CA LEU A 205 -5.23 0.97 18.06
C LEU A 205 -5.55 -0.33 18.79
N ARG A 206 -6.84 -0.57 19.03
CA ARG A 206 -7.36 -1.82 19.63
C ARG A 206 -8.01 -2.70 18.59
N ASN A 207 -8.00 -4.00 18.87
CA ASN A 207 -8.49 -5.04 17.97
C ASN A 207 -7.84 -5.00 16.59
N ALA A 208 -6.53 -4.72 16.57
CA ALA A 208 -5.72 -4.67 15.35
C ALA A 208 -5.57 -6.05 14.70
N ALA A 209 -5.39 -6.08 13.39
CA ALA A 209 -4.87 -7.23 12.68
C ALA A 209 -3.40 -7.46 13.11
N ILE A 210 -3.00 -8.73 13.20
CA ILE A 210 -1.64 -9.14 13.61
C ILE A 210 -1.06 -10.18 12.65
N GLU A 211 -1.58 -10.25 11.44
CA GLU A 211 -1.08 -11.10 10.37
C GLU A 211 0.40 -10.75 10.05
N PRO A 212 1.17 -11.70 9.49
CA PRO A 212 2.61 -11.49 9.21
C PRO A 212 2.89 -10.20 8.45
N GLU A 213 2.08 -9.85 7.45
CA GLU A 213 2.24 -8.62 6.66
C GLU A 213 2.05 -7.33 7.48
N ILE A 214 1.27 -7.36 8.55
CA ILE A 214 1.14 -6.22 9.48
C ILE A 214 2.43 -6.07 10.29
N MET A 215 2.97 -7.17 10.80
CA MET A 215 4.23 -7.16 11.55
C MET A 215 5.40 -6.70 10.67
N ASP A 216 5.43 -7.13 9.41
CA ASP A 216 6.44 -6.69 8.44
C ASP A 216 6.30 -5.19 8.11
N LEU A 217 5.07 -4.68 7.96
CA LEU A 217 4.83 -3.24 7.77
C LEU A 217 5.29 -2.43 8.99
N ILE A 218 5.01 -2.91 10.22
CA ILE A 218 5.52 -2.29 11.44
C ILE A 218 7.04 -2.24 11.43
N ALA A 219 7.70 -3.35 11.08
CA ALA A 219 9.16 -3.41 11.01
C ALA A 219 9.74 -2.42 9.98
N ILE A 220 9.09 -2.24 8.83
CA ILE A 220 9.46 -1.23 7.83
C ILE A 220 9.31 0.18 8.42
N LEU A 221 8.17 0.51 9.02
CA LEU A 221 7.93 1.81 9.62
C LEU A 221 8.92 2.11 10.77
N GLN A 222 9.26 1.11 11.59
CA GLN A 222 10.28 1.25 12.63
C GLN A 222 11.69 1.50 12.03
N LYS A 223 12.04 0.85 10.92
CA LYS A 223 13.28 1.15 10.18
C LYS A 223 13.31 2.58 9.66
N MET A 224 12.15 3.13 9.30
CA MET A 224 12.00 4.53 8.89
C MET A 224 12.14 5.52 10.06
N GLY A 225 12.11 5.03 11.31
CA GLY A 225 12.20 5.85 12.53
C GLY A 225 10.88 5.99 13.29
N ALA A 226 9.82 5.24 12.92
CA ALA A 226 8.56 5.26 13.66
C ALA A 226 8.69 4.58 15.02
N ILE A 227 7.98 5.10 16.02
CA ILE A 227 7.91 4.56 17.38
C ILE A 227 6.61 3.76 17.50
N ILE A 228 6.72 2.44 17.44
CA ILE A 228 5.57 1.53 17.46
C ILE A 228 5.83 0.39 18.43
N SER A 229 4.88 0.09 19.31
CA SER A 229 4.89 -1.12 20.14
C SER A 229 3.62 -1.94 19.91
N VAL A 230 3.79 -3.27 19.94
CA VAL A 230 2.70 -4.23 19.84
C VAL A 230 2.50 -4.86 21.20
N GLU A 231 1.34 -4.64 21.76
CA GLU A 231 0.95 -5.06 23.09
C GLU A 231 0.06 -6.32 23.04
N PRO A 232 -0.14 -7.01 24.18
CA PRO A 232 -1.11 -8.11 24.27
C PRO A 232 -2.51 -7.69 23.82
N ASN A 233 -3.34 -8.68 23.47
CA ASN A 233 -4.74 -8.49 23.09
C ASN A 233 -4.97 -7.60 21.85
N ARG A 234 -4.09 -7.68 20.86
CA ARG A 234 -4.21 -6.94 19.58
C ARG A 234 -4.23 -5.43 19.76
N VAL A 235 -3.45 -4.92 20.68
CA VAL A 235 -3.26 -3.48 20.88
C VAL A 235 -1.94 -3.05 20.25
N ILE A 236 -1.97 -1.97 19.47
CA ILE A 236 -0.78 -1.34 18.90
C ILE A 236 -0.75 0.10 19.37
N LEU A 237 0.38 0.51 19.95
CA LEU A 237 0.64 1.89 20.36
C LEU A 237 1.62 2.51 19.36
N ILE A 238 1.27 3.68 18.84
CA ILE A 238 2.08 4.42 17.88
C ILE A 238 2.27 5.85 18.40
N GLU A 239 3.52 6.25 18.60
CA GLU A 239 3.86 7.64 18.88
C GLU A 239 4.24 8.34 17.57
N GLY A 240 3.56 9.42 17.24
CA GLY A 240 3.82 10.18 16.03
C GLY A 240 5.14 10.94 16.12
N VAL A 241 5.92 10.85 15.04
CA VAL A 241 7.21 11.54 14.90
C VAL A 241 7.12 12.63 13.81
N ASP A 242 7.94 13.66 13.93
CA ASP A 242 7.94 14.77 12.96
C ASP A 242 8.47 14.33 11.59
N LYS A 243 9.44 13.41 11.57
CA LYS A 243 10.17 12.98 10.37
C LYS A 243 10.38 11.48 10.36
N LEU A 244 10.36 10.91 9.17
CA LEU A 244 10.74 9.54 8.89
C LEU A 244 11.75 9.55 7.75
N ASP A 245 12.72 8.64 7.79
CA ASP A 245 13.68 8.42 6.71
C ASP A 245 13.18 7.35 5.73
N GLY A 246 13.88 7.18 4.62
CA GLY A 246 13.71 6.03 3.74
C GLY A 246 14.18 4.74 4.44
N TYR A 247 13.93 3.60 3.80
CA TYR A 247 14.28 2.28 4.34
C TYR A 247 14.91 1.36 3.27
N THR A 248 15.54 0.29 3.74
CA THR A 248 16.06 -0.82 2.91
C THR A 248 15.72 -2.14 3.57
#